data_1db60e6077e288d7fc10ebfc12c553b4
#
_entry.id   1db60e6077e288d7fc10ebfc12c553b4
#
_cell.length_a   1.000
_cell.length_b   1.000
_cell.length_c   1.000
_cell.angle_alpha   90.00
_cell.angle_beta   90.00
_cell.angle_gamma   90.00
#
_symmetry.space_group_name_H-M   'P 1'
#
loop_
_entity.id
_entity.type
_entity.pdbx_description
1 polymer ?
#
loop_
_entity_poly.entity_id
_entity_poly.type
_entity_poly.pdbx_seq_one_letter_code
_entity_poly.pdbx_strand_id
1 'polypeptide(L)'
;KNLADKHAGIRVFVEDPASKLMSELPPIVVEILQQFGPHVVIAGGAVLGAVSRFVYTHGSDVDLFVHGLSRTASDSLLHKIDAHVMSATGAYSKSASRVAVTYNRLKECEASENKLHDRPFQIVLGVHRARSHVIENFDLAPCKALAYIDESKRLRVEALPSFVLSMASMSFVVDIK
;
A
#
# COMPACT_ATOMS: atom_id res chain seq x y z
N LYS A 1 -31.93 20.47 -8.80
CA LYS A 1 -31.27 19.25 -9.36
C LYS A 1 -30.18 18.86 -8.40
N ASN A 2 -30.31 17.68 -7.77
CA ASN A 2 -29.44 17.19 -6.75
C ASN A 2 -28.03 16.97 -7.32
N LEU A 3 -26.95 17.29 -6.56
CA LEU A 3 -25.56 17.02 -6.96
C LEU A 3 -25.35 15.52 -7.30
N ALA A 4 -26.11 14.63 -6.67
CA ALA A 4 -26.11 13.20 -6.96
C ALA A 4 -26.48 12.87 -8.43
N ASP A 5 -27.37 13.65 -9.05
CA ASP A 5 -27.80 13.40 -10.43
C ASP A 5 -26.76 13.83 -11.49
N LYS A 6 -25.80 14.67 -11.12
CA LYS A 6 -24.71 15.09 -12.02
C LYS A 6 -23.59 14.06 -12.14
N HIS A 7 -23.48 13.14 -11.20
CA HIS A 7 -22.40 12.14 -11.16
C HIS A 7 -22.88 10.72 -11.45
N ALA A 8 -24.16 10.52 -11.78
CA ALA A 8 -24.75 9.20 -12.04
C ALA A 8 -24.13 8.40 -13.21
N GLY A 9 -23.16 8.97 -13.94
CA GLY A 9 -22.45 8.30 -15.03
C GLY A 9 -20.93 8.16 -14.83
N ILE A 10 -20.35 8.74 -13.78
CA ILE A 10 -18.91 8.72 -13.59
C ILE A 10 -18.54 7.57 -12.64
N ARG A 11 -17.99 6.49 -13.20
CA ARG A 11 -17.40 5.42 -12.39
C ARG A 11 -16.07 5.90 -11.80
N VAL A 12 -16.07 6.28 -10.53
CA VAL A 12 -14.88 6.75 -9.79
C VAL A 12 -13.93 5.60 -9.50
N PHE A 13 -14.47 4.40 -9.29
CA PHE A 13 -13.70 3.23 -8.90
C PHE A 13 -13.33 2.35 -10.10
N VAL A 14 -12.17 1.73 -10.02
CA VAL A 14 -11.73 0.65 -10.91
C VAL A 14 -12.58 -0.60 -10.62
N GLU A 15 -12.91 -1.39 -11.65
CA GLU A 15 -13.73 -2.60 -11.49
C GLU A 15 -13.02 -3.68 -10.68
N ASP A 16 -11.72 -3.88 -10.94
CA ASP A 16 -10.88 -4.83 -10.21
C ASP A 16 -9.62 -4.13 -9.68
N PRO A 17 -9.71 -3.45 -8.54
CA PRO A 17 -8.57 -2.75 -7.95
C PRO A 17 -7.49 -3.71 -7.42
N ALA A 18 -7.87 -4.94 -7.05
CA ALA A 18 -6.91 -5.93 -6.57
C ALA A 18 -5.97 -6.40 -7.69
N SER A 19 -6.53 -6.77 -8.85
CA SER A 19 -5.75 -7.17 -10.01
C SER A 19 -4.90 -6.01 -10.53
N LYS A 20 -5.44 -4.79 -10.58
CA LYS A 20 -4.68 -3.62 -10.96
C LYS A 20 -3.51 -3.40 -10.01
N LEU A 21 -3.74 -3.38 -8.70
CA LEU A 21 -2.66 -3.21 -7.71
C LEU A 21 -1.59 -4.28 -7.88
N MET A 22 -2.00 -5.55 -7.98
CA MET A 22 -1.07 -6.67 -8.13
C MET A 22 -0.16 -6.50 -9.36
N SER A 23 -0.68 -6.01 -10.48
CA SER A 23 0.11 -5.77 -11.70
C SER A 23 1.05 -4.56 -11.62
N GLU A 24 0.84 -3.68 -10.66
CA GLU A 24 1.62 -2.46 -10.46
C GLU A 24 2.66 -2.58 -9.33
N LEU A 25 2.61 -3.65 -8.53
CA LEU A 25 3.55 -3.85 -7.42
C LEU A 25 4.91 -4.33 -7.89
N PRO A 26 6.01 -3.87 -7.27
CA PRO A 26 7.31 -4.52 -7.42
C PRO A 26 7.22 -6.01 -7.09
N PRO A 27 7.85 -6.91 -7.86
CA PRO A 27 7.79 -8.36 -7.63
C PRO A 27 8.17 -8.75 -6.19
N ILE A 28 9.20 -8.13 -5.64
CA ILE A 28 9.64 -8.36 -4.27
C ILE A 28 8.56 -8.03 -3.22
N VAL A 29 7.73 -7.01 -3.49
CA VAL A 29 6.61 -6.66 -2.61
C VAL A 29 5.52 -7.73 -2.67
N VAL A 30 5.27 -8.29 -3.85
CA VAL A 30 4.34 -9.43 -4.01
C VAL A 30 4.85 -10.64 -3.20
N GLU A 31 6.14 -10.94 -3.27
CA GLU A 31 6.76 -12.01 -2.49
C GLU A 31 6.62 -11.77 -0.98
N ILE A 32 6.89 -10.54 -0.51
CA ILE A 32 6.70 -10.15 0.89
C ILE A 32 5.26 -10.39 1.34
N LEU A 33 4.27 -9.96 0.55
CA LEU A 33 2.87 -10.17 0.87
C LEU A 33 2.48 -11.65 0.90
N GLN A 34 3.01 -12.46 -0.03
CA GLN A 34 2.72 -13.89 -0.07
C GLN A 34 3.32 -14.65 1.11
N GLN A 35 4.53 -14.27 1.52
CA GLN A 35 5.27 -14.94 2.58
C GLN A 35 4.86 -14.45 3.98
N PHE A 36 4.63 -13.15 4.15
CA PHE A 36 4.38 -12.51 5.46
C PHE A 36 2.98 -11.88 5.56
N GLY A 37 2.12 -12.07 4.57
CA GLY A 37 0.81 -11.44 4.40
C GLY A 37 -0.13 -11.46 5.61
N PRO A 38 -0.14 -12.47 6.51
CA PRO A 38 -0.98 -12.40 7.71
C PRO A 38 -0.72 -11.20 8.61
N HIS A 39 0.47 -10.59 8.51
CA HIS A 39 0.89 -9.48 9.36
C HIS A 39 1.39 -8.26 8.57
N VAL A 40 1.28 -8.28 7.23
CA VAL A 40 1.73 -7.19 6.37
C VAL A 40 0.60 -6.72 5.46
N VAL A 41 0.40 -5.41 5.40
CA VAL A 41 -0.58 -4.79 4.50
C VAL A 41 0.10 -3.66 3.72
N ILE A 42 -0.45 -3.35 2.55
CA ILE A 42 -0.14 -2.12 1.80
C ILE A 42 -1.24 -1.11 2.12
N ALA A 43 -0.87 0.17 2.30
CA ALA A 43 -1.84 1.25 2.43
C ALA A 43 -1.32 2.55 1.78
N GLY A 44 -2.15 3.59 1.76
CA GLY A 44 -1.73 4.90 1.25
C GLY A 44 -1.82 5.03 -0.27
N GLY A 45 -0.86 5.75 -0.86
CA GLY A 45 -0.89 6.19 -2.25
C GLY A 45 -1.01 5.07 -3.28
N ALA A 46 -0.31 3.95 -3.08
CA ALA A 46 -0.35 2.82 -3.99
C ALA A 46 -1.77 2.21 -4.10
N VAL A 47 -2.46 2.06 -2.96
CA VAL A 47 -3.84 1.54 -2.93
C VAL A 47 -4.81 2.56 -3.52
N LEU A 48 -4.65 3.85 -3.17
CA LEU A 48 -5.45 4.92 -3.75
C LEU A 48 -5.37 4.93 -5.29
N GLY A 49 -4.16 4.82 -5.85
CA GLY A 49 -3.95 4.78 -7.30
C GLY A 49 -4.57 3.56 -7.96
N ALA A 50 -4.56 2.40 -7.27
CA ALA A 50 -5.17 1.19 -7.79
C ALA A 50 -6.71 1.24 -7.78
N VAL A 51 -7.30 1.85 -6.73
CA VAL A 51 -8.75 1.94 -6.56
C VAL A 51 -9.36 3.03 -7.44
N SER A 52 -8.65 4.14 -7.63
CA SER A 52 -9.16 5.32 -8.36
C SER A 52 -8.88 5.25 -9.85
N ARG A 53 -9.83 5.74 -10.64
CA ARG A 53 -9.62 5.98 -12.08
C ARG A 53 -8.93 7.33 -12.37
N PHE A 54 -8.91 8.25 -11.40
CA PHE A 54 -8.49 9.63 -11.60
C PHE A 54 -7.18 9.98 -10.90
N VAL A 55 -6.73 9.13 -9.98
CA VAL A 55 -5.49 9.37 -9.25
C VAL A 55 -4.37 8.52 -9.86
N TYR A 56 -3.34 9.20 -10.34
CA TYR A 56 -2.12 8.58 -10.82
C TYR A 56 -1.05 8.68 -9.75
N THR A 57 -0.59 7.55 -9.26
CA THR A 57 0.45 7.46 -8.23
C THR A 57 1.78 6.95 -8.81
N HIS A 58 1.99 7.14 -10.12
CA HIS A 58 3.26 6.82 -10.76
C HIS A 58 4.39 7.63 -10.10
N GLY A 59 5.25 6.97 -9.37
CA GLY A 59 6.36 7.58 -8.64
C GLY A 59 6.15 7.73 -7.13
N SER A 60 4.97 7.38 -6.60
CA SER A 60 4.82 7.22 -5.14
C SER A 60 5.42 5.91 -4.67
N ASP A 61 5.93 5.90 -3.46
CA ASP A 61 6.40 4.70 -2.78
C ASP A 61 5.25 3.71 -2.54
N VAL A 62 5.60 2.44 -2.36
CA VAL A 62 4.67 1.44 -1.85
C VAL A 62 4.87 1.31 -0.34
N ASP A 63 3.88 1.74 0.44
CA ASP A 63 3.96 1.73 1.90
C ASP A 63 3.45 0.40 2.46
N LEU A 64 4.33 -0.33 3.14
CA LEU A 64 4.05 -1.58 3.85
C LEU A 64 3.95 -1.30 5.35
N PHE A 65 2.94 -1.89 5.99
CA PHE A 65 2.70 -1.76 7.42
C PHE A 65 2.63 -3.13 8.07
N VAL A 66 3.26 -3.26 9.25
CA VAL A 66 3.18 -4.47 10.08
C VAL A 66 2.08 -4.29 11.13
N HIS A 67 1.26 -5.32 11.33
CA HIS A 67 0.16 -5.29 12.29
C HIS A 67 -0.07 -6.62 13.01
N GLY A 68 -0.87 -6.59 14.08
CA GLY A 68 -1.34 -7.78 14.79
C GLY A 68 -0.25 -8.49 15.60
N LEU A 69 0.88 -7.84 15.86
CA LEU A 69 2.03 -8.41 16.56
C LEU A 69 2.43 -7.56 17.76
N SER A 70 3.08 -8.17 18.75
CA SER A 70 3.82 -7.44 19.77
C SER A 70 5.03 -6.71 19.16
N ARG A 71 5.58 -5.73 19.86
CA ARG A 71 6.76 -4.99 19.38
C ARG A 71 7.91 -5.93 19.03
N THR A 72 8.26 -6.84 19.93
CA THR A 72 9.37 -7.80 19.71
C THR A 72 9.10 -8.70 18.49
N ALA A 73 7.86 -9.17 18.32
CA ALA A 73 7.49 -9.99 17.16
C ALA A 73 7.52 -9.17 15.87
N SER A 74 7.10 -7.89 15.91
CA SER A 74 7.21 -6.97 14.78
C SER A 74 8.67 -6.74 14.38
N ASP A 75 9.55 -6.48 15.35
CA ASP A 75 10.97 -6.30 15.09
C ASP A 75 11.59 -7.57 14.47
N SER A 76 11.23 -8.75 14.98
CA SER A 76 11.66 -10.03 14.39
C SER A 76 11.14 -10.22 12.95
N LEU A 77 9.90 -9.82 12.67
CA LEU A 77 9.34 -9.87 11.32
C LEU A 77 10.06 -8.90 10.38
N LEU A 78 10.33 -7.69 10.83
CA LEU A 78 11.08 -6.68 10.07
C LEU A 78 12.47 -7.19 9.68
N HIS A 79 13.19 -7.85 10.60
CA HIS A 79 14.48 -8.48 10.28
C HIS A 79 14.37 -9.58 9.23
N LYS A 80 13.30 -10.38 9.25
CA LYS A 80 13.07 -11.43 8.24
C LYS A 80 12.77 -10.83 6.87
N ILE A 81 11.95 -9.78 6.81
CA ILE A 81 11.65 -9.06 5.57
C ILE A 81 12.93 -8.42 5.02
N ASP A 82 13.70 -7.75 5.88
CA ASP A 82 14.98 -7.14 5.50
C ASP A 82 15.94 -8.17 4.90
N ALA A 83 16.12 -9.31 5.58
CA ALA A 83 16.95 -10.40 5.10
C ALA A 83 16.46 -10.93 3.74
N HIS A 84 15.13 -11.08 3.56
CA HIS A 84 14.55 -11.51 2.31
C HIS A 84 14.84 -10.52 1.17
N VAL A 85 14.61 -9.22 1.38
CA VAL A 85 14.87 -8.18 0.39
C VAL A 85 16.36 -8.11 0.03
N MET A 86 17.23 -8.14 1.03
CA MET A 86 18.69 -8.02 0.81
C MET A 86 19.30 -9.28 0.19
N SER A 87 18.67 -10.46 0.35
CA SER A 87 19.08 -11.70 -0.33
C SER A 87 18.68 -11.75 -1.81
N ALA A 88 17.73 -10.93 -2.24
CA ALA A 88 17.32 -10.82 -3.64
C ALA A 88 18.41 -10.16 -4.49
N THR A 89 19.49 -10.88 -4.73
CA THR A 89 20.56 -10.61 -5.74
C THR A 89 21.17 -9.20 -5.75
N GLY A 90 21.25 -8.52 -4.59
CA GLY A 90 21.88 -7.18 -4.51
C GLY A 90 21.13 -6.07 -5.29
N ALA A 91 19.87 -6.31 -5.63
CA ALA A 91 19.08 -5.42 -6.48
C ALA A 91 18.54 -4.19 -5.75
N TYR A 92 18.74 -4.09 -4.43
CA TYR A 92 18.17 -3.01 -3.63
C TYR A 92 19.22 -2.33 -2.75
N SER A 93 19.15 -1.00 -2.68
CA SER A 93 19.79 -0.21 -1.64
C SER A 93 18.79 0.08 -0.53
N LYS A 94 19.27 0.20 0.70
CA LYS A 94 18.48 0.41 1.90
C LYS A 94 18.84 1.72 2.56
N SER A 95 17.83 2.49 2.95
CA SER A 95 17.95 3.63 3.85
C SER A 95 16.96 3.51 5.00
N ALA A 96 17.34 3.97 6.19
CA ALA A 96 16.50 3.90 7.37
C ALA A 96 16.36 5.28 8.01
N SER A 97 15.15 5.59 8.44
CA SER A 97 14.80 6.76 9.24
C SER A 97 14.18 6.30 10.57
N ARG A 98 13.72 7.27 11.37
CA ARG A 98 12.97 6.96 12.61
C ARG A 98 11.58 6.38 12.35
N VAL A 99 11.02 6.57 11.14
CA VAL A 99 9.62 6.26 10.82
C VAL A 99 9.49 5.18 9.74
N ALA A 100 10.52 4.95 8.93
CA ALA A 100 10.46 3.96 7.86
C ALA A 100 11.83 3.40 7.48
N VAL A 101 11.83 2.20 6.91
CA VAL A 101 12.94 1.61 6.17
C VAL A 101 12.55 1.59 4.70
N THR A 102 13.30 2.30 3.87
CA THR A 102 13.05 2.44 2.43
C THR A 102 14.03 1.60 1.63
N TYR A 103 13.52 0.91 0.64
CA TYR A 103 14.28 0.11 -0.31
C TYR A 103 14.12 0.71 -1.71
N ASN A 104 15.25 1.00 -2.34
CA ASN A 104 15.31 1.53 -3.70
C ASN A 104 15.98 0.49 -4.60
N ARG A 105 15.40 0.22 -5.76
CA ARG A 105 16.05 -0.62 -6.75
C ARG A 105 17.31 0.07 -7.27
N LEU A 106 18.40 -0.68 -7.37
CA LEU A 106 19.66 -0.17 -7.89
C LEU A 106 19.56 0.02 -9.41
N LYS A 107 20.07 1.14 -9.93
CA LYS A 107 20.04 1.49 -11.36
C LYS A 107 20.89 0.56 -12.22
N GLU A 108 21.83 -0.17 -11.61
CA GLU A 108 22.71 -1.13 -12.27
C GLU A 108 21.99 -2.43 -12.64
N CYS A 109 20.82 -2.68 -12.05
CA CYS A 109 19.97 -3.79 -12.43
C CYS A 109 19.19 -3.42 -13.71
N GLU A 110 18.99 -4.41 -14.60
CA GLU A 110 18.15 -4.22 -15.77
C GLU A 110 16.80 -3.62 -15.38
N ALA A 111 16.44 -2.50 -16.02
CA ALA A 111 15.17 -1.85 -15.75
C ALA A 111 14.03 -2.81 -16.12
N SER A 112 13.02 -2.88 -15.28
CA SER A 112 11.82 -3.65 -15.59
C SER A 112 11.12 -3.05 -16.81
N GLU A 113 10.55 -3.89 -17.68
CA GLU A 113 9.66 -3.42 -18.77
C GLU A 113 8.50 -2.59 -18.21
N ASN A 114 8.03 -2.93 -17.00
CA ASN A 114 7.06 -2.14 -16.27
C ASN A 114 7.78 -1.25 -15.25
N LYS A 115 7.88 0.04 -15.53
CA LYS A 115 8.51 1.05 -14.65
C LYS A 115 7.91 1.10 -13.23
N LEU A 116 6.67 0.65 -13.05
CA LEU A 116 6.04 0.58 -11.73
C LEU A 116 6.67 -0.50 -10.84
N HIS A 117 7.29 -1.51 -11.44
CA HIS A 117 8.03 -2.54 -10.71
C HIS A 117 9.37 -2.04 -10.15
N ASP A 118 9.88 -0.91 -10.65
CA ASP A 118 11.14 -0.32 -10.20
C ASP A 118 10.94 0.77 -9.13
N ARG A 119 9.69 1.08 -8.78
CA ARG A 119 9.42 2.12 -7.80
C ARG A 119 9.86 1.69 -6.39
N PRO A 120 10.26 2.66 -5.56
CA PRO A 120 10.64 2.40 -4.18
C PRO A 120 9.49 1.80 -3.38
N PHE A 121 9.83 1.04 -2.36
CA PHE A 121 8.90 0.64 -1.33
C PHE A 121 9.50 0.87 0.04
N GLN A 122 8.65 1.06 1.02
CA GLN A 122 9.10 1.29 2.38
C GLN A 122 8.25 0.51 3.39
N ILE A 123 8.90 0.11 4.47
CA ILE A 123 8.24 -0.47 5.62
C ILE A 123 8.10 0.62 6.65
N VAL A 124 6.88 1.03 6.92
CA VAL A 124 6.57 2.06 7.92
C VAL A 124 6.69 1.45 9.31
N LEU A 125 7.56 2.05 10.14
CA LEU A 125 7.85 1.58 11.48
C LEU A 125 6.74 2.04 12.44
N GLY A 126 5.93 1.10 12.91
CA GLY A 126 4.85 1.37 13.84
C GLY A 126 4.27 0.06 14.38
N VAL A 127 3.68 0.13 15.57
CA VAL A 127 2.96 -1.02 16.15
C VAL A 127 1.47 -0.79 15.97
N HIS A 128 0.89 -1.53 15.03
CA HIS A 128 -0.54 -1.52 14.78
C HIS A 128 -1.18 -2.78 15.35
N ARG A 129 -2.19 -2.64 16.21
CA ARG A 129 -2.86 -3.78 16.85
C ARG A 129 -3.65 -4.63 15.87
N ALA A 130 -4.19 -4.00 14.82
CA ALA A 130 -4.95 -4.65 13.77
C ALA A 130 -4.70 -3.91 12.44
N ARG A 131 -5.03 -4.53 11.31
CA ARG A 131 -4.89 -3.89 10.00
C ARG A 131 -5.78 -2.64 9.86
N SER A 132 -6.98 -2.63 10.44
CA SER A 132 -7.85 -1.45 10.42
C SER A 132 -7.20 -0.24 11.07
N HIS A 133 -6.45 -0.44 12.17
CA HIS A 133 -5.73 0.65 12.84
C HIS A 133 -4.68 1.32 11.96
N VAL A 134 -4.18 0.65 10.92
CA VAL A 134 -3.28 1.29 9.95
C VAL A 134 -3.99 2.45 9.27
N ILE A 135 -5.16 2.19 8.69
CA ILE A 135 -5.91 3.20 7.91
C ILE A 135 -6.73 4.17 8.77
N GLU A 136 -7.11 3.78 9.98
CA GLU A 136 -7.75 4.67 10.95
C GLU A 136 -6.83 5.83 11.37
N ASN A 137 -5.50 5.61 11.34
CA ASN A 137 -4.51 6.61 11.73
C ASN A 137 -4.11 7.57 10.62
N PHE A 138 -4.54 7.38 9.38
CA PHE A 138 -4.30 8.34 8.31
C PHE A 138 -5.12 9.61 8.52
N ASP A 139 -4.49 10.76 8.31
CA ASP A 139 -5.15 12.06 8.44
C ASP A 139 -6.06 12.38 7.25
N LEU A 140 -5.71 11.85 6.06
CA LEU A 140 -6.43 12.11 4.82
C LEU A 140 -7.39 10.97 4.49
N ALA A 141 -8.68 11.27 4.36
CA ALA A 141 -9.70 10.31 4.00
C ALA A 141 -9.40 9.53 2.70
N PRO A 142 -8.86 10.13 1.62
CA PRO A 142 -8.47 9.41 0.40
C PRO A 142 -7.34 8.37 0.59
N CYS A 143 -6.64 8.40 1.71
CA CYS A 143 -5.60 7.41 2.02
C CYS A 143 -6.11 6.24 2.88
N LYS A 144 -7.36 6.29 3.35
CA LYS A 144 -7.95 5.31 4.28
C LYS A 144 -8.42 4.03 3.58
N ALA A 145 -7.56 3.47 2.75
CA ALA A 145 -7.72 2.17 2.12
C ALA A 145 -6.42 1.36 2.25
N LEU A 146 -6.56 0.04 2.34
CA LEU A 146 -5.46 -0.90 2.41
C LEU A 146 -5.69 -2.11 1.52
N ALA A 147 -4.59 -2.82 1.23
CA ALA A 147 -4.64 -4.10 0.54
C ALA A 147 -3.85 -5.15 1.35
N TYR A 148 -4.33 -6.38 1.35
CA TYR A 148 -3.75 -7.50 2.08
C TYR A 148 -4.00 -8.82 1.36
N ILE A 149 -3.22 -9.84 1.69
CA ILE A 149 -3.45 -11.21 1.21
C ILE A 149 -4.36 -11.95 2.20
N ASP A 150 -5.50 -12.46 1.71
CA ASP A 150 -6.44 -13.24 2.50
C ASP A 150 -5.94 -14.71 2.71
N GLU A 151 -6.68 -15.48 3.50
CA GLU A 151 -6.38 -16.90 3.77
C GLU A 151 -6.36 -17.75 2.50
N SER A 152 -7.09 -17.35 1.47
CA SER A 152 -7.11 -18.00 0.15
C SER A 152 -5.97 -17.53 -0.78
N LYS A 153 -4.98 -16.82 -0.24
CA LYS A 153 -3.84 -16.25 -0.96
C LYS A 153 -4.24 -15.25 -2.07
N ARG A 154 -5.39 -14.60 -1.94
CA ARG A 154 -5.85 -13.58 -2.88
C ARG A 154 -5.65 -12.18 -2.29
N LEU A 155 -5.24 -11.25 -3.15
CA LEU A 155 -5.18 -9.84 -2.76
C LEU A 155 -6.61 -9.30 -2.59
N ARG A 156 -6.85 -8.64 -1.47
CA ARG A 156 -8.09 -7.96 -1.12
C ARG A 156 -7.82 -6.49 -0.88
N VAL A 157 -8.80 -5.68 -1.20
CA VAL A 157 -8.79 -4.24 -0.90
C VAL A 157 -9.92 -3.95 0.08
N GLU A 158 -9.59 -3.23 1.14
CA GLU A 158 -10.51 -2.80 2.20
C GLU A 158 -10.37 -1.29 2.39
N ALA A 159 -11.48 -0.60 2.61
CA ALA A 159 -11.49 0.86 2.78
C ALA A 159 -12.48 1.28 3.86
N LEU A 160 -12.17 2.38 4.55
CA LEU A 160 -13.11 2.99 5.48
C LEU A 160 -14.23 3.75 4.73
N PRO A 161 -15.42 3.93 5.35
CA PRO A 161 -16.50 4.70 4.75
C PRO A 161 -16.10 6.12 4.35
N SER A 162 -15.23 6.78 5.13
CA SER A 162 -14.71 8.11 4.83
C SER A 162 -13.90 8.16 3.52
N PHE A 163 -13.16 7.08 3.20
CA PHE A 163 -12.50 6.93 1.90
C PHE A 163 -13.52 6.92 0.77
N VAL A 164 -14.54 6.06 0.87
CA VAL A 164 -15.57 5.92 -0.17
C VAL A 164 -16.31 7.24 -0.40
N LEU A 165 -16.70 7.93 0.69
CA LEU A 165 -17.34 9.24 0.62
C LEU A 165 -16.44 10.30 -0.01
N SER A 166 -15.17 10.37 0.39
CA SER A 166 -14.21 11.32 -0.17
C SER A 166 -14.01 11.11 -1.67
N MET A 167 -13.88 9.86 -2.10
CA MET A 167 -13.71 9.51 -3.51
C MET A 167 -14.98 9.79 -4.32
N ALA A 168 -16.15 9.45 -3.79
CA ALA A 168 -17.43 9.67 -4.48
C ALA A 168 -17.77 11.16 -4.61
N SER A 169 -17.42 11.98 -3.62
CA SER A 169 -17.65 13.44 -3.64
C SER A 169 -16.54 14.22 -4.33
N MET A 170 -15.42 13.56 -4.71
CA MET A 170 -14.22 14.22 -5.24
C MET A 170 -13.68 15.31 -4.29
N SER A 171 -13.86 15.12 -2.99
CA SER A 171 -13.46 16.07 -1.93
C SER A 171 -12.46 15.45 -0.96
N PHE A 172 -11.56 16.30 -0.46
CA PHE A 172 -10.60 15.90 0.56
C PHE A 172 -11.17 16.25 1.94
N VAL A 173 -11.43 15.23 2.75
CA VAL A 173 -11.77 15.39 4.16
C VAL A 173 -10.51 15.15 4.97
N VAL A 174 -10.14 16.12 5.80
CA VAL A 174 -9.03 16.01 6.75
C VAL A 174 -9.63 15.72 8.12
N ASP A 175 -9.25 14.61 8.72
CA ASP A 175 -9.58 14.31 10.10
C ASP A 175 -8.60 15.09 11.02
N ILE A 176 -9.06 16.20 11.57
CA ILE A 176 -8.31 16.93 12.61
C ILE A 176 -8.49 16.12 13.90
N LYS A 177 -7.40 15.52 14.35
CA LYS A 177 -7.32 14.83 15.65
C LYS A 177 -6.81 15.75 16.72
#